data_ee52cefcfa4a322ff2a9985fc1c9b22a
#
_entry.id   ee52cefcfa4a322ff2a9985fc1c9b22a
#
_cell.length_a   1.000
_cell.length_b   1.000
_cell.length_c   1.000
_cell.angle_alpha   90.00
_cell.angle_beta   90.00
_cell.angle_gamma   90.00
#
_symmetry.space_group_name_H-M   'P 1'
#
loop_
_entity.id
_entity.type
_entity.pdbx_description
1 polymer ?
#
loop_
_entity_poly.entity_id
_entity_poly.type
_entity_poly.pdbx_seq_one_letter_code
_entity_poly.pdbx_strand_id
1 'polypeptide(L)'
;MEKHFVRRRKLSLLQVIIYLFFSSKASMFQNLSQIREELGTLSFPDVSKQALSKARQFINPSLFKELYYLSVDLFYSQISSRKLWQGYHLFAVDGSRIELPNSKSTFDFFGEMSSYPDPNRRYTMGLASIIYDVLDDYILHASIHEFLSSE
;
A
#
# COMPACT_ATOMS: atom_id res chain seq x y z
N MET A 1 24.91 4.50 -1.23
CA MET A 1 23.64 4.19 -0.54
C MET A 1 23.55 5.13 0.67
N GLU A 2 22.70 6.15 0.60
CA GLU A 2 22.54 7.05 1.74
C GLU A 2 21.87 6.31 2.90
N LYS A 3 22.50 6.35 4.07
CA LYS A 3 21.98 5.67 5.27
C LYS A 3 20.93 6.55 5.94
N HIS A 4 19.67 6.25 5.69
CA HIS A 4 18.55 6.88 6.39
C HIS A 4 18.22 6.11 7.69
N PHE A 5 17.59 6.77 8.67
CA PHE A 5 17.20 6.21 9.97
C PHE A 5 18.35 5.73 10.88
N VAL A 6 19.60 6.12 10.62
CA VAL A 6 20.77 5.70 11.42
C VAL A 6 20.95 6.55 12.70
N ARG A 7 20.40 7.76 12.73
CA ARG A 7 20.47 8.64 13.92
C ARG A 7 19.24 8.40 14.81
N ARG A 8 19.41 8.48 16.14
CA ARG A 8 18.29 8.52 17.11
C ARG A 8 17.44 9.76 16.85
N ARG A 9 16.46 9.64 15.98
CA ARG A 9 15.43 10.65 15.71
C ARG A 9 14.20 10.34 16.54
N LYS A 10 13.32 11.34 16.73
CA LYS A 10 12.02 11.14 17.42
C LYS A 10 11.16 10.06 16.73
N LEU A 11 11.26 9.91 15.41
CA LEU A 11 10.55 8.89 14.62
C LEU A 11 11.53 7.79 14.22
N SER A 12 11.24 6.57 14.64
CA SER A 12 11.89 5.35 14.14
C SER A 12 11.23 4.89 12.83
N LEU A 13 11.94 4.03 12.07
CA LEU A 13 11.39 3.40 10.88
C LEU A 13 10.09 2.63 11.18
N LEU A 14 10.07 1.86 12.28
CA LEU A 14 8.90 1.10 12.71
C LEU A 14 7.68 2.00 12.94
N GLN A 15 7.84 3.14 13.59
CA GLN A 15 6.75 4.08 13.84
C GLN A 15 6.20 4.68 12.53
N VAL A 16 7.06 4.94 11.54
CA VAL A 16 6.59 5.41 10.22
C VAL A 16 5.83 4.30 9.48
N ILE A 17 6.29 3.05 9.54
CA ILE A 17 5.59 1.90 8.97
C ILE A 17 4.22 1.72 9.63
N ILE A 18 4.16 1.71 10.96
CA ILE A 18 2.92 1.63 11.73
C ILE A 18 1.95 2.74 11.30
N TYR A 19 2.44 3.98 11.21
CA TYR A 19 1.62 5.08 10.74
C TYR A 19 1.02 4.81 9.35
N LEU A 20 1.81 4.28 8.41
CA LEU A 20 1.34 4.02 7.04
C LEU A 20 0.29 2.91 6.99
N PHE A 21 0.40 1.89 7.83
CA PHE A 21 -0.61 0.81 7.91
C PHE A 21 -1.92 1.26 8.57
N PHE A 22 -1.86 2.11 9.60
CA PHE A 22 -3.03 2.54 10.34
C PHE A 22 -3.63 3.87 9.84
N SER A 23 -2.98 4.54 8.87
CA SER A 23 -3.51 5.79 8.34
C SER A 23 -4.77 5.56 7.50
N SER A 24 -5.80 6.34 7.79
CA SER A 24 -7.07 6.38 7.04
C SER A 24 -7.09 7.56 6.06
N LYS A 25 -8.23 7.76 5.38
CA LYS A 25 -8.48 8.94 4.55
C LYS A 25 -8.62 10.26 5.34
N ALA A 26 -8.51 10.20 6.66
CA ALA A 26 -8.55 11.37 7.53
C ALA A 26 -7.29 12.24 7.36
N SER A 27 -7.31 13.44 7.96
CA SER A 27 -6.14 14.31 7.95
C SER A 27 -4.95 13.66 8.69
N MET A 28 -3.73 14.03 8.31
CA MET A 28 -2.52 13.52 8.98
C MET A 28 -2.53 13.79 10.50
N PHE A 29 -3.15 14.89 10.93
CA PHE A 29 -3.29 15.21 12.35
C PHE A 29 -4.24 14.23 13.05
N GLN A 30 -5.39 13.97 12.47
CA GLN A 30 -6.38 13.02 13.02
C GLN A 30 -5.81 11.61 13.09
N ASN A 31 -5.13 11.15 12.03
CA ASN A 31 -4.46 9.85 12.02
C ASN A 31 -3.41 9.75 13.13
N LEU A 32 -2.58 10.78 13.33
CA LEU A 32 -1.60 10.79 14.41
C LEU A 32 -2.24 10.75 15.81
N SER A 33 -3.35 11.49 16.01
CA SER A 33 -4.08 11.47 17.29
C SER A 33 -4.68 10.09 17.55
N GLN A 34 -5.35 9.51 16.56
CA GLN A 34 -5.96 8.18 16.66
C GLN A 34 -4.92 7.10 16.95
N ILE A 35 -3.79 7.09 16.24
CA ILE A 35 -2.72 6.10 16.48
C ILE A 35 -2.16 6.22 17.90
N ARG A 36 -2.05 7.44 18.45
CA ARG A 36 -1.60 7.63 19.82
C ARG A 36 -2.59 7.09 20.85
N GLU A 37 -3.87 7.24 20.60
CA GLU A 37 -4.92 6.69 21.48
C GLU A 37 -4.96 5.17 21.45
N GLU A 38 -4.91 4.58 20.26
CA GLU A 38 -5.02 3.13 20.06
C GLU A 38 -3.76 2.37 20.47
N LEU A 39 -2.59 2.92 20.19
CA LEU A 39 -1.31 2.27 20.45
C LEU A 39 -0.62 2.75 21.72
N GLY A 40 -1.35 3.28 22.68
CA GLY A 40 -0.87 3.96 23.89
C GLY A 40 0.36 3.40 24.60
N THR A 41 0.67 2.11 24.45
CA THR A 41 1.89 1.45 24.96
C THR A 41 3.10 1.59 24.02
N LEU A 42 2.91 1.87 22.75
CA LEU A 42 3.97 2.07 21.74
C LEU A 42 4.41 3.54 21.62
N SER A 43 4.03 4.39 22.59
CA SER A 43 4.51 5.77 22.75
C SER A 43 4.85 6.43 21.39
N PHE A 44 3.82 6.67 20.57
CA PHE A 44 4.06 7.35 19.30
C PHE A 44 4.48 8.80 19.61
N PRO A 45 5.67 9.22 19.18
CA PRO A 45 6.23 10.51 19.60
C PRO A 45 5.41 11.68 19.06
N ASP A 46 5.43 12.77 19.81
CA ASP A 46 4.87 14.02 19.31
C ASP A 46 5.76 14.61 18.23
N VAL A 47 5.30 14.52 16.99
CA VAL A 47 6.01 14.97 15.80
C VAL A 47 5.12 15.83 14.92
N SER A 48 5.74 16.79 14.24
CA SER A 48 5.04 17.63 13.29
C SER A 48 4.68 16.85 12.02
N LYS A 49 3.63 17.30 11.34
CA LYS A 49 3.21 16.76 10.02
C LYS A 49 4.37 16.75 9.01
N GLN A 50 5.18 17.82 9.04
CA GLN A 50 6.33 17.98 8.13
C GLN A 50 7.42 16.94 8.43
N ALA A 51 7.70 16.67 9.71
CA ALA A 51 8.68 15.65 10.10
C ALA A 51 8.24 14.26 9.64
N LEU A 52 6.97 13.91 9.83
CA LEU A 52 6.40 12.65 9.37
C LEU A 52 6.38 12.54 7.84
N SER A 53 5.94 13.59 7.15
CA SER A 53 5.93 13.63 5.68
C SER A 53 7.34 13.45 5.11
N LYS A 54 8.33 14.12 5.69
CA LYS A 54 9.74 13.98 5.28
C LYS A 54 10.28 12.57 5.60
N ALA A 55 9.96 12.00 6.76
CA ALA A 55 10.41 10.66 7.13
C ALA A 55 9.84 9.60 6.17
N ARG A 56 8.57 9.72 5.79
CA ARG A 56 7.89 8.83 4.84
C ARG A 56 8.58 8.76 3.47
N GLN A 57 9.12 9.88 2.99
CA GLN A 57 9.80 9.95 1.68
C GLN A 57 11.10 9.13 1.61
N PHE A 58 11.67 8.78 2.77
CA PHE A 58 12.91 7.98 2.84
C PHE A 58 12.66 6.47 2.90
N ILE A 59 11.41 6.04 2.92
CA ILE A 59 11.07 4.61 2.88
C ILE A 59 11.12 4.14 1.44
N ASN A 60 11.89 3.09 1.19
CA ASN A 60 11.87 2.44 -0.10
C ASN A 60 10.55 1.66 -0.26
N PRO A 61 9.75 1.90 -1.29
CA PRO A 61 8.51 1.17 -1.52
C PRO A 61 8.66 -0.34 -1.61
N SER A 62 9.83 -0.85 -2.03
CA SER A 62 10.11 -2.30 -2.09
C SER A 62 9.98 -3.00 -0.73
N LEU A 63 10.20 -2.26 0.38
CA LEU A 63 9.99 -2.78 1.73
C LEU A 63 8.56 -3.32 1.93
N PHE A 64 7.56 -2.61 1.43
CA PHE A 64 6.16 -3.06 1.56
C PHE A 64 5.89 -4.31 0.74
N LYS A 65 6.51 -4.42 -0.43
CA LYS A 65 6.44 -5.61 -1.26
C LYS A 65 7.07 -6.81 -0.57
N GLU A 66 8.23 -6.63 0.04
CA GLU A 66 8.93 -7.69 0.80
C GLU A 66 8.13 -8.11 2.04
N LEU A 67 7.61 -7.15 2.82
CA LEU A 67 6.75 -7.44 3.98
C LEU A 67 5.47 -8.18 3.57
N TYR A 68 4.90 -7.82 2.43
CA TYR A 68 3.73 -8.50 1.90
C TYR A 68 4.03 -9.97 1.56
N TYR A 69 5.08 -10.25 0.80
CA TYR A 69 5.44 -11.64 0.48
C TYR A 69 5.84 -12.43 1.72
N LEU A 70 6.53 -11.81 2.68
CA LEU A 70 6.80 -12.45 3.96
C LEU A 70 5.50 -12.82 4.68
N SER A 71 4.48 -11.96 4.65
CA SER A 71 3.17 -12.27 5.26
C SER A 71 2.48 -13.44 4.55
N VAL A 72 2.59 -13.53 3.22
CA VAL A 72 2.08 -14.67 2.43
C VAL A 72 2.80 -15.95 2.83
N ASP A 73 4.13 -15.95 2.88
CA ASP A 73 4.92 -17.12 3.26
C ASP A 73 4.61 -17.58 4.69
N LEU A 74 4.50 -16.66 5.65
CA LEU A 74 4.11 -16.95 7.01
C LEU A 74 2.70 -17.53 7.08
N PHE A 75 1.74 -16.95 6.37
CA PHE A 75 0.38 -17.45 6.29
C PHE A 75 0.36 -18.90 5.82
N TYR A 76 1.04 -19.19 4.70
CA TYR A 76 1.04 -20.53 4.13
C TYR A 76 1.91 -21.54 4.88
N SER A 77 2.93 -21.12 5.62
CA SER A 77 3.80 -22.03 6.40
C SER A 77 3.25 -22.37 7.78
N GLN A 78 2.50 -21.46 8.41
CA GLN A 78 2.05 -21.60 9.80
C GLN A 78 0.63 -22.12 9.96
N ILE A 79 -0.23 -21.95 8.95
CA ILE A 79 -1.60 -22.44 9.01
C ILE A 79 -1.64 -23.91 8.57
N SER A 80 -1.73 -24.81 9.54
CA SER A 80 -1.76 -26.26 9.30
C SER A 80 -3.08 -26.78 8.78
N SER A 81 -4.20 -26.05 8.95
CA SER A 81 -5.53 -26.43 8.47
C SER A 81 -6.03 -25.43 7.43
N ARG A 82 -5.64 -25.63 6.18
CA ARG A 82 -6.15 -24.84 5.06
C ARG A 82 -7.52 -25.33 4.61
N LYS A 83 -8.34 -24.41 4.18
CA LYS A 83 -9.61 -24.73 3.55
C LYS A 83 -9.32 -25.16 2.11
N LEU A 84 -9.77 -26.35 1.75
CA LEU A 84 -9.63 -26.89 0.40
C LEU A 84 -11.00 -27.21 -0.18
N TRP A 85 -11.16 -26.94 -1.46
CA TRP A 85 -12.31 -27.39 -2.22
C TRP A 85 -11.94 -28.67 -2.95
N GLN A 86 -12.55 -29.79 -2.56
CA GLN A 86 -12.25 -31.12 -3.11
C GLN A 86 -10.74 -31.47 -3.13
N GLY A 87 -9.98 -31.02 -2.13
CA GLY A 87 -8.53 -31.24 -2.04
C GLY A 87 -7.67 -30.21 -2.78
N TYR A 88 -8.27 -29.19 -3.39
CA TYR A 88 -7.55 -28.14 -4.14
C TYR A 88 -7.70 -26.76 -3.50
N HIS A 89 -6.68 -25.92 -3.68
CA HIS A 89 -6.81 -24.48 -3.41
C HIS A 89 -7.68 -23.82 -4.48
N LEU A 90 -8.54 -22.92 -4.07
CA LEU A 90 -9.44 -22.19 -4.97
C LEU A 90 -8.97 -20.73 -5.06
N PHE A 91 -8.34 -20.36 -6.18
CA PHE A 91 -7.88 -19.02 -6.43
C PHE A 91 -8.80 -18.27 -7.39
N ALA A 92 -9.07 -17.02 -7.10
CA ALA A 92 -9.70 -16.08 -8.02
C ALA A 92 -8.67 -15.04 -8.49
N VAL A 93 -8.82 -14.61 -9.72
CA VAL A 93 -8.07 -13.48 -10.29
C VAL A 93 -9.06 -12.39 -10.64
N ASP A 94 -8.81 -11.18 -10.16
CA ASP A 94 -9.62 -10.01 -10.47
C ASP A 94 -8.76 -8.82 -10.87
N GLY A 95 -9.32 -7.95 -11.69
CA GLY A 95 -8.68 -6.74 -12.17
C GLY A 95 -9.62 -5.53 -12.02
N SER A 96 -9.16 -4.52 -11.31
CA SER A 96 -9.92 -3.29 -11.08
C SER A 96 -9.16 -2.07 -11.59
N ARG A 97 -9.89 -1.12 -12.18
CA ARG A 97 -9.32 0.17 -12.57
C ARG A 97 -9.23 1.09 -11.37
N ILE A 98 -8.07 1.69 -11.17
CA ILE A 98 -7.86 2.66 -10.11
C ILE A 98 -7.38 3.99 -10.69
N GLU A 99 -7.96 5.09 -10.21
CA GLU A 99 -7.47 6.43 -10.54
C GLU A 99 -6.22 6.71 -9.72
N LEU A 100 -5.16 7.15 -10.40
CA LEU A 100 -3.86 7.44 -9.81
C LEU A 100 -3.68 8.95 -9.61
N PRO A 101 -2.80 9.37 -8.68
CA PRO A 101 -2.49 10.78 -8.51
C PRO A 101 -1.97 11.40 -9.81
N ASN A 102 -2.49 12.56 -10.19
CA ASN A 102 -2.06 13.30 -11.37
C ASN A 102 -0.69 13.93 -11.11
N SER A 103 0.35 13.30 -11.62
CA SER A 103 1.72 13.80 -11.58
C SER A 103 2.42 13.47 -12.90
N LYS A 104 3.49 14.20 -13.20
CA LYS A 104 4.26 13.94 -14.42
C LYS A 104 4.73 12.48 -14.48
N SER A 105 5.25 11.94 -13.38
CA SER A 105 5.75 10.56 -13.33
C SER A 105 4.66 9.51 -13.54
N THR A 106 3.42 9.76 -13.07
CA THR A 106 2.30 8.84 -13.30
C THR A 106 1.80 8.92 -14.73
N PHE A 107 1.76 10.11 -15.33
CA PHE A 107 1.41 10.27 -16.74
C PHE A 107 2.46 9.63 -17.67
N ASP A 108 3.75 9.82 -17.37
CA ASP A 108 4.84 9.26 -18.17
C ASP A 108 4.84 7.71 -18.14
N PHE A 109 4.41 7.09 -17.05
CA PHE A 109 4.41 5.63 -16.89
C PHE A 109 3.08 4.98 -17.27
N PHE A 110 1.94 5.50 -16.78
CA PHE A 110 0.63 4.88 -16.97
C PHE A 110 -0.19 5.48 -18.12
N GLY A 111 0.33 6.52 -18.75
CA GLY A 111 -0.38 7.25 -19.79
C GLY A 111 -1.35 8.30 -19.25
N GLU A 112 -1.74 9.18 -20.12
CA GLU A 112 -2.66 10.27 -19.84
C GLU A 112 -4.00 10.02 -20.55
N MET A 113 -5.08 10.19 -19.83
CA MET A 113 -6.43 10.05 -20.34
C MET A 113 -7.18 11.39 -20.23
N SER A 114 -8.09 11.64 -21.16
CA SER A 114 -9.02 12.76 -21.11
C SER A 114 -10.41 12.31 -20.70
N SER A 115 -11.13 13.15 -19.98
CA SER A 115 -12.50 12.86 -19.53
C SER A 115 -13.52 13.33 -20.56
N TYR A 116 -14.60 12.57 -20.72
CA TYR A 116 -15.78 13.04 -21.42
C TYR A 116 -16.84 13.47 -20.38
N PRO A 117 -17.52 14.60 -20.51
CA PRO A 117 -17.52 15.54 -21.64
C PRO A 117 -16.43 16.63 -21.58
N ASP A 118 -15.56 16.67 -20.57
CA ASP A 118 -14.53 17.71 -20.44
C ASP A 118 -13.14 17.18 -20.88
N PRO A 119 -12.71 17.46 -22.13
CA PRO A 119 -11.43 17.00 -22.64
C PRO A 119 -10.22 17.69 -21.98
N ASN A 120 -10.44 18.77 -21.21
CA ASN A 120 -9.37 19.44 -20.47
C ASN A 120 -9.09 18.78 -19.12
N ARG A 121 -10.00 17.95 -18.64
CA ARG A 121 -9.79 17.17 -17.42
C ARG A 121 -8.91 15.97 -17.74
N ARG A 122 -7.65 16.08 -17.34
CA ARG A 122 -6.66 15.01 -17.49
C ARG A 122 -6.62 14.16 -16.23
N TYR A 123 -6.51 12.87 -16.41
CA TYR A 123 -6.35 11.91 -15.32
C TYR A 123 -5.53 10.70 -15.80
N THR A 124 -5.06 9.89 -14.89
CA THR A 124 -4.38 8.64 -15.22
C THR A 124 -4.98 7.48 -14.46
N MET A 125 -5.02 6.34 -15.10
CA MET A 125 -5.59 5.10 -14.56
C MET A 125 -4.53 4.01 -14.57
N GLY A 126 -4.56 3.16 -13.55
CA GLY A 126 -3.83 1.91 -13.53
C GLY A 126 -4.79 0.73 -13.47
N LEU A 127 -4.37 -0.40 -14.00
CA LEU A 127 -5.04 -1.68 -13.81
C LEU A 127 -4.42 -2.38 -12.60
N ALA A 128 -5.15 -2.46 -11.50
CA ALA A 128 -4.79 -3.25 -10.34
C ALA A 128 -5.27 -4.69 -10.55
N SER A 129 -4.37 -5.66 -10.47
CA SER A 129 -4.67 -7.09 -10.57
C SER A 129 -4.33 -7.79 -9.27
N ILE A 130 -5.21 -8.66 -8.80
CA ILE A 130 -5.01 -9.45 -7.59
C ILE A 130 -5.20 -10.93 -7.86
N ILE A 131 -4.46 -11.77 -7.13
CA ILE A 131 -4.73 -13.20 -6.99
C ILE A 131 -5.16 -13.42 -5.54
N TYR A 132 -6.32 -14.02 -5.36
CA TYR A 132 -7.02 -14.14 -4.10
C TYR A 132 -7.36 -15.60 -3.79
N ASP A 133 -7.00 -16.07 -2.58
CA ASP A 133 -7.45 -17.36 -2.07
C ASP A 133 -8.87 -17.20 -1.53
N VAL A 134 -9.82 -17.80 -2.25
CA VAL A 134 -11.27 -17.62 -1.99
C VAL A 134 -11.69 -18.26 -0.67
N LEU A 135 -11.06 -19.35 -0.29
CA LEU A 135 -11.45 -20.12 0.88
C LEU A 135 -10.82 -19.61 2.17
N ASP A 136 -9.57 -19.18 2.08
CA ASP A 136 -8.84 -18.67 3.22
C ASP A 136 -8.93 -17.14 3.36
N ASP A 137 -9.63 -16.47 2.42
CA ASP A 137 -9.88 -15.03 2.44
C ASP A 137 -8.57 -14.21 2.48
N TYR A 138 -7.61 -14.59 1.61
CA TYR A 138 -6.29 -14.00 1.62
C TYR A 138 -5.79 -13.60 0.22
N ILE A 139 -5.19 -12.41 0.10
CA ILE A 139 -4.60 -11.96 -1.16
C ILE A 139 -3.18 -12.54 -1.27
N LEU A 140 -2.90 -13.26 -2.36
CA LEU A 140 -1.61 -13.91 -2.61
C LEU A 140 -0.66 -13.04 -3.42
N HIS A 141 -1.21 -12.24 -4.31
CA HIS A 141 -0.46 -11.36 -5.19
C HIS A 141 -1.28 -10.13 -5.50
N ALA A 142 -0.61 -8.99 -5.54
CA ALA A 142 -1.18 -7.73 -6.03
C ALA A 142 -0.16 -7.03 -6.91
N SER A 143 -0.62 -6.51 -8.04
CA SER A 143 0.20 -5.73 -8.97
C SER A 143 -0.61 -4.59 -9.57
N ILE A 144 0.09 -3.58 -10.06
CA ILE A 144 -0.50 -2.48 -10.80
C ILE A 144 0.24 -2.35 -12.13
N HIS A 145 -0.51 -2.26 -13.21
CA HIS A 145 -0.02 -2.20 -14.56
C HIS A 145 -0.54 -0.96 -15.27
N GLU A 146 0.09 -0.61 -16.36
CA GLU A 146 -0.45 0.36 -17.31
C GLU A 146 -1.85 -0.08 -17.72
N PHE A 147 -2.76 0.88 -17.76
CA PHE A 147 -4.05 0.67 -18.37
C PHE A 147 -3.87 0.76 -19.89
N LEU A 148 -3.39 -0.30 -20.49
CA LEU A 148 -3.39 -0.42 -21.94
C LEU A 148 -4.84 -0.54 -22.38
N SER A 149 -5.30 0.41 -23.14
CA SER A 149 -6.45 0.18 -24.01
C SER A 149 -6.01 -0.91 -24.99
N SER A 150 -6.31 -2.15 -24.65
CA SER A 150 -6.20 -3.23 -25.60
C SER A 150 -7.21 -2.98 -26.70
N GLU A 151 -6.78 -2.54 -27.83
CA GLU A 151 -7.42 -2.86 -29.07
C GLU A 151 -6.99 -4.26 -29.52
#